data_a94cb9ebc59e6641c6e2926e7252e058
#
_entry.id   a94cb9ebc59e6641c6e2926e7252e058
#
_cell.length_a   1.000
_cell.length_b   1.000
_cell.length_c   1.000
_cell.angle_alpha   90.00
_cell.angle_beta   90.00
_cell.angle_gamma   90.00
#
_symmetry.space_group_name_H-M   'P 1'
#
loop_
_entity.id
_entity.type
_entity.pdbx_description
1 polymer ?
#
loop_
_entity_poly.entity_id
_entity_poly.type
_entity_poly.pdbx_seq_one_letter_code
_entity_poly.pdbx_strand_id
1 'polypeptide(L)'
;MTSYIIGEKNGEIYAYNKFPIPIPFVSARHYFFKIKKISDFELNWTLLENREINSSDTLYKILNENNDAVYVERGAGLWRIDNLSENLSKVSYSLYMDSGGSLSDYLNDFITSQSIIMLFNGILKKAGDKSYVN
;
A
#
# COMPACT_ATOMS: atom_id res chain seq x y z
N MET A 1 8.79 -3.01 8.90
CA MET A 1 7.71 -2.31 8.21
C MET A 1 6.67 -1.86 9.21
N THR A 2 6.21 -0.65 9.10
CA THR A 2 5.13 -0.09 9.94
C THR A 2 3.90 0.13 9.07
N SER A 3 2.76 -0.42 9.47
CA SER A 3 1.51 -0.27 8.74
C SER A 3 0.34 -0.20 9.71
N TYR A 4 -0.53 0.80 9.56
CA TYR A 4 -1.74 0.92 10.40
C TYR A 4 -2.85 1.72 9.70
N ILE A 5 -4.08 1.44 10.12
CA ILE A 5 -5.25 2.18 9.68
C ILE A 5 -5.37 3.46 10.51
N ILE A 6 -5.57 4.58 9.85
CA ILE A 6 -5.77 5.90 10.48
C ILE A 6 -7.25 6.11 10.78
N GLY A 7 -8.13 5.76 9.85
CA GLY A 7 -9.57 5.93 9.99
C GLY A 7 -10.34 5.66 8.71
N GLU A 8 -11.61 5.95 8.76
CA GLU A 8 -12.54 5.80 7.63
C GLU A 8 -13.32 7.11 7.43
N LYS A 9 -13.50 7.50 6.17
CA LYS A 9 -14.28 8.65 5.78
C LYS A 9 -14.92 8.42 4.42
N ASN A 10 -16.24 8.66 4.31
CA ASN A 10 -17.00 8.52 3.06
C ASN A 10 -16.85 7.15 2.38
N GLY A 11 -16.78 6.07 3.17
CA GLY A 11 -16.63 4.71 2.66
C GLY A 11 -15.21 4.35 2.20
N GLU A 12 -14.24 5.24 2.39
CA GLU A 12 -12.83 5.01 2.11
C GLU A 12 -12.04 4.82 3.40
N ILE A 13 -11.15 3.84 3.42
CA ILE A 13 -10.25 3.58 4.55
C ILE A 13 -8.93 4.29 4.29
N TYR A 14 -8.49 5.08 5.25
CA TYR A 14 -7.21 5.79 5.22
C TYR A 14 -6.19 5.03 6.05
N ALA A 15 -5.03 4.78 5.47
CA ALA A 15 -3.97 4.04 6.11
C ALA A 15 -2.59 4.65 5.84
N TYR A 16 -1.63 4.26 6.67
CA TYR A 16 -0.24 4.68 6.58
C TYR A 16 0.67 3.47 6.47
N ASN A 17 1.70 3.60 5.64
CA ASN A 17 2.75 2.61 5.47
C ASN A 17 4.13 3.27 5.50
N LYS A 18 5.07 2.64 6.22
CA LYS A 18 6.50 2.98 6.18
C LYS A 18 7.29 1.69 6.06
N PHE A 19 8.19 1.64 5.09
CA PHE A 19 9.02 0.47 4.85
C PHE A 19 10.49 0.86 4.62
N PRO A 20 11.41 0.09 5.19
CA PRO A 20 12.83 0.28 4.95
C PRO A 20 13.19 -0.21 3.54
N ILE A 21 14.16 0.45 2.93
CA ILE A 21 14.80 -0.05 1.71
C ILE A 21 16.03 -0.85 2.14
N PRO A 22 16.17 -2.13 1.77
CA PRO A 22 17.27 -2.96 2.20
C PRO A 22 18.56 -2.70 1.40
N ILE A 23 18.90 -1.44 1.21
CA ILE A 23 20.07 -0.96 0.48
C ILE A 23 20.76 0.06 1.36
N PRO A 24 22.08 -0.07 1.61
CA PRO A 24 22.82 0.88 2.43
C PRO A 24 22.68 2.32 1.93
N PHE A 25 22.51 3.26 2.86
CA PHE A 25 22.39 4.70 2.61
C PHE A 25 21.14 5.14 1.84
N VAL A 26 20.18 4.26 1.61
CA VAL A 26 18.89 4.59 1.00
C VAL A 26 17.84 4.75 2.10
N SER A 27 17.25 5.93 2.16
CA SER A 27 16.20 6.25 3.14
C SER A 27 14.97 5.36 2.99
N ALA A 28 14.30 5.07 4.10
CA ALA A 28 13.00 4.43 4.09
C ALA A 28 12.00 5.20 3.22
N ARG A 29 10.97 4.54 2.76
CA ARG A 29 9.85 5.14 2.04
C ARG A 29 8.61 5.08 2.90
N HIS A 30 7.77 6.12 2.81
CA HIS A 30 6.49 6.13 3.49
C HIS A 30 5.42 6.81 2.65
N TYR A 31 4.18 6.45 2.91
CA TYR A 31 3.04 7.02 2.21
C TYR A 31 1.74 6.84 2.98
N PHE A 32 0.80 7.72 2.71
CA PHE A 32 -0.61 7.55 3.05
C PHE A 32 -1.36 7.05 1.82
N PHE A 33 -2.31 6.17 2.05
CA PHE A 33 -3.17 5.68 0.97
C PHE A 33 -4.62 5.56 1.44
N LYS A 34 -5.50 5.70 0.50
CA LYS A 34 -6.93 5.48 0.70
C LYS A 34 -7.39 4.28 -0.11
N ILE A 35 -8.14 3.43 0.56
CA ILE A 35 -8.63 2.16 0.02
C ILE A 35 -10.12 2.31 -0.20
N LYS A 36 -10.58 1.96 -1.39
CA LYS A 36 -11.99 1.97 -1.78
C LYS A 36 -12.43 0.60 -2.26
N LYS A 37 -13.47 0.08 -1.64
CA LYS A 37 -14.14 -1.12 -2.12
C LYS A 37 -15.04 -0.74 -3.31
N ILE A 38 -14.77 -1.33 -4.48
CA ILE A 38 -15.55 -1.10 -5.70
C ILE A 38 -16.72 -2.09 -5.77
N SER A 39 -16.44 -3.36 -5.41
CA SER A 39 -17.42 -4.45 -5.35
C SER A 39 -16.94 -5.49 -4.33
N ASP A 40 -17.66 -6.59 -4.19
CA ASP A 40 -17.20 -7.73 -3.37
C ASP A 40 -15.95 -8.42 -3.93
N PHE A 41 -15.63 -8.16 -5.20
CA PHE A 41 -14.53 -8.79 -5.93
C PHE A 41 -13.43 -7.81 -6.37
N GLU A 42 -13.59 -6.53 -6.07
CA GLU A 42 -12.67 -5.50 -6.52
C GLU A 42 -12.44 -4.43 -5.45
N LEU A 43 -11.17 -4.12 -5.21
CA LEU A 43 -10.73 -3.11 -4.29
C LEU A 43 -9.58 -2.32 -4.92
N ASN A 44 -9.65 -1.00 -4.86
CA ASN A 44 -8.54 -0.17 -5.29
C ASN A 44 -7.98 0.66 -4.13
N TRP A 45 -6.77 1.15 -4.32
CA TRP A 45 -6.14 2.14 -3.46
C TRP A 45 -5.35 3.16 -4.29
N THR A 46 -5.25 4.36 -3.74
CA THR A 46 -4.46 5.44 -4.30
C THR A 46 -3.68 6.13 -3.20
N LEU A 47 -2.49 6.64 -3.52
CA LEU A 47 -1.74 7.46 -2.58
C LEU A 47 -2.38 8.83 -2.42
N LEU A 48 -2.24 9.41 -1.22
CA LEU A 48 -2.69 10.77 -0.97
C LEU A 48 -1.66 11.77 -1.49
N GLU A 49 -2.16 12.82 -2.12
CA GLU A 49 -1.34 13.94 -2.56
C GLU A 49 -1.03 14.89 -1.39
N ASN A 50 0.04 15.66 -1.53
CA ASN A 50 0.45 16.65 -0.50
C ASN A 50 -0.66 17.61 -0.09
N ARG A 51 -1.55 17.98 -1.03
CA ARG A 51 -2.69 18.84 -0.73
C ARG A 51 -3.66 18.20 0.26
N GLU A 52 -3.95 16.91 0.11
CA GLU A 52 -4.83 16.16 1.00
C GLU A 52 -4.20 16.03 2.40
N ILE A 53 -2.89 15.79 2.46
CA ILE A 53 -2.14 15.66 3.72
C ILE A 53 -2.14 16.99 4.48
N ASN A 54 -1.84 18.09 3.80
CA ASN A 54 -1.76 19.41 4.40
C ASN A 54 -3.13 19.94 4.90
N SER A 55 -4.22 19.38 4.41
CA SER A 55 -5.57 19.72 4.89
C SER A 55 -5.99 19.01 6.18
N SER A 56 -5.17 18.09 6.69
CA SER A 56 -5.46 17.28 7.89
C SER A 56 -4.33 17.39 8.92
N ASP A 57 -4.65 17.92 10.09
CA ASP A 57 -3.69 18.04 11.21
C ASP A 57 -3.11 16.68 11.61
N THR A 58 -3.94 15.64 11.61
CA THR A 58 -3.52 14.27 11.95
C THR A 58 -2.51 13.73 10.94
N LEU A 59 -2.78 13.85 9.65
CA LEU A 59 -1.87 13.37 8.60
C LEU A 59 -0.57 14.17 8.58
N TYR A 60 -0.66 15.49 8.73
CA TYR A 60 0.50 16.37 8.80
C TYR A 60 1.41 16.03 9.98
N LYS A 61 0.85 15.75 11.16
CA LYS A 61 1.61 15.31 12.32
C LYS A 61 2.37 14.00 12.05
N ILE A 62 1.69 12.99 11.50
CA ILE A 62 2.32 11.71 11.17
C ILE A 62 3.46 11.90 10.15
N LEU A 63 3.25 12.74 9.15
CA LEU A 63 4.26 13.06 8.15
C LEU A 63 5.53 13.65 8.80
N ASN A 64 5.36 14.62 9.70
CA ASN A 64 6.47 15.28 10.38
C ASN A 64 7.22 14.37 11.36
N GLU A 65 6.51 13.47 12.03
CA GLU A 65 7.12 12.47 12.93
C GLU A 65 7.96 11.43 12.18
N ASN A 66 7.79 11.33 10.85
CA ASN A 66 8.50 10.39 9.97
C ASN A 66 9.33 11.11 8.89
N ASN A 67 9.88 12.27 9.20
CA ASN A 67 10.67 13.08 8.27
C ASN A 67 12.03 12.48 7.89
N ASP A 68 12.42 11.37 8.53
CA ASP A 68 13.58 10.55 8.18
C ASP A 68 13.36 9.69 6.93
N ALA A 69 12.11 9.54 6.50
CA ALA A 69 11.71 8.78 5.33
C ALA A 69 11.34 9.70 4.15
N VAL A 70 11.50 9.19 2.94
CA VAL A 70 11.07 9.87 1.71
C VAL A 70 9.61 9.55 1.44
N TYR A 71 8.78 10.58 1.25
CA TYR A 71 7.37 10.42 0.92
C TYR A 71 7.19 9.98 -0.54
N VAL A 72 6.39 8.94 -0.75
CA VAL A 72 6.02 8.47 -2.09
C VAL A 72 4.76 9.19 -2.53
N GLU A 73 4.88 10.04 -3.55
CA GLU A 73 3.79 10.91 -3.98
C GLU A 73 2.84 10.27 -4.97
N ARG A 74 3.29 9.26 -5.70
CA ARG A 74 2.53 8.67 -6.81
C ARG A 74 2.46 7.17 -6.71
N GLY A 75 1.25 6.66 -6.73
CA GLY A 75 0.99 5.24 -6.74
C GLY A 75 -0.49 4.93 -6.69
N ALA A 76 -0.84 3.80 -7.26
CA ALA A 76 -2.17 3.24 -7.23
C ALA A 76 -2.10 1.72 -7.38
N GLY A 77 -3.09 1.03 -6.88
CA GLY A 77 -3.20 -0.41 -7.01
C GLY A 77 -4.64 -0.86 -7.12
N LEU A 78 -4.80 -2.02 -7.73
CA LEU A 78 -6.08 -2.66 -7.93
C LEU A 78 -5.98 -4.14 -7.57
N TRP A 79 -6.85 -4.58 -6.67
CA TRP A 79 -7.08 -5.97 -6.33
C TRP A 79 -8.34 -6.45 -7.00
N ARG A 80 -8.28 -7.61 -7.62
CA ARG A 80 -9.42 -8.26 -8.24
C ARG A 80 -9.43 -9.75 -7.95
N ILE A 81 -10.63 -10.27 -7.67
CA ILE A 81 -10.88 -11.70 -7.47
C ILE A 81 -11.81 -12.17 -8.56
N ASP A 82 -11.39 -13.18 -9.33
CA ASP A 82 -12.19 -13.86 -10.31
C ASP A 82 -12.47 -15.30 -9.82
N ASN A 83 -13.74 -15.64 -9.61
CA ASN A 83 -14.13 -17.00 -9.25
C ASN A 83 -14.13 -17.87 -10.50
N LEU A 84 -13.24 -18.86 -10.56
CA LEU A 84 -13.11 -19.78 -11.68
C LEU A 84 -13.98 -21.02 -11.52
N SER A 85 -14.22 -21.46 -10.27
CA SER A 85 -15.10 -22.57 -9.90
C SER A 85 -15.49 -22.43 -8.42
N GLU A 86 -16.30 -23.35 -7.88
CA GLU A 86 -16.70 -23.33 -6.46
C GLU A 86 -15.51 -23.30 -5.48
N ASN A 87 -14.39 -23.92 -5.85
CA ASN A 87 -13.24 -24.10 -4.97
C ASN A 87 -11.96 -23.39 -5.50
N LEU A 88 -12.07 -22.63 -6.58
CA LEU A 88 -10.90 -21.99 -7.21
C LEU A 88 -11.18 -20.55 -7.56
N SER A 89 -10.37 -19.64 -7.00
CA SER A 89 -10.39 -18.22 -7.32
C SER A 89 -9.02 -17.76 -7.80
N LYS A 90 -9.02 -16.84 -8.76
CA LYS A 90 -7.83 -16.14 -9.20
C LYS A 90 -7.80 -14.76 -8.56
N VAL A 91 -6.71 -14.45 -7.85
CA VAL A 91 -6.45 -13.12 -7.30
C VAL A 91 -5.45 -12.41 -8.20
N SER A 92 -5.82 -11.23 -8.68
CA SER A 92 -4.97 -10.37 -9.50
C SER A 92 -4.68 -9.07 -8.76
N TYR A 93 -3.44 -8.61 -8.84
CA TYR A 93 -3.01 -7.34 -8.30
C TYR A 93 -2.26 -6.54 -9.37
N SER A 94 -2.74 -5.34 -9.63
CA SER A 94 -2.08 -4.38 -10.52
C SER A 94 -1.52 -3.24 -9.68
N LEU A 95 -0.27 -2.88 -9.89
CA LEU A 95 0.44 -1.86 -9.13
C LEU A 95 1.16 -0.89 -10.05
N TYR A 96 0.99 0.39 -9.79
CA TYR A 96 1.87 1.46 -10.23
C TYR A 96 2.41 2.19 -8.99
N MET A 97 3.72 2.37 -8.91
CA MET A 97 4.35 3.15 -7.85
C MET A 97 5.64 3.80 -8.34
N ASP A 98 5.75 5.08 -8.08
CA ASP A 98 7.00 5.83 -8.21
C ASP A 98 7.58 6.01 -6.80
N SER A 99 8.61 5.24 -6.47
CA SER A 99 9.21 5.22 -5.13
C SER A 99 9.88 6.52 -4.71
N GLY A 100 9.95 7.52 -5.60
CA GLY A 100 10.51 8.83 -5.33
C GLY A 100 12.02 8.82 -5.04
N GLY A 101 12.56 10.00 -4.79
CA GLY A 101 13.99 10.19 -4.53
C GLY A 101 14.85 10.02 -5.79
N SER A 102 16.18 9.91 -5.60
CA SER A 102 17.17 9.75 -6.69
C SER A 102 17.44 8.28 -7.00
N LEU A 103 16.40 7.45 -7.02
CA LEU A 103 16.54 6.03 -7.36
C LEU A 103 16.57 5.83 -8.87
N SER A 104 17.47 4.94 -9.34
CA SER A 104 17.44 4.49 -10.73
C SER A 104 16.21 3.62 -11.01
N ASP A 105 15.77 3.54 -12.26
CA ASP A 105 14.64 2.70 -12.68
C ASP A 105 14.83 1.24 -12.25
N TYR A 106 16.05 0.72 -12.34
CA TYR A 106 16.39 -0.62 -11.87
C TYR A 106 16.09 -0.83 -10.38
N LEU A 107 16.46 0.13 -9.52
CA LEU A 107 16.18 0.07 -8.09
C LEU A 107 14.69 0.19 -7.78
N ASN A 108 13.97 1.03 -8.50
CA ASN A 108 12.52 1.13 -8.40
C ASN A 108 11.85 -0.20 -8.74
N ASP A 109 12.23 -0.84 -9.83
CA ASP A 109 11.69 -2.14 -10.25
C ASP A 109 12.00 -3.23 -9.23
N PHE A 110 13.22 -3.25 -8.69
CA PHE A 110 13.61 -4.20 -7.65
C PHE A 110 12.77 -4.04 -6.37
N ILE A 111 12.64 -2.80 -5.86
CA ILE A 111 11.85 -2.50 -4.66
C ILE A 111 10.39 -2.86 -4.86
N THR A 112 9.81 -2.51 -6.00
CA THR A 112 8.42 -2.81 -6.35
C THR A 112 8.20 -4.32 -6.39
N SER A 113 9.08 -5.07 -7.03
CA SER A 113 9.01 -6.54 -7.10
C SER A 113 9.06 -7.20 -5.73
N GLN A 114 9.98 -6.77 -4.86
CA GLN A 114 10.07 -7.30 -3.50
C GLN A 114 8.80 -6.98 -2.67
N SER A 115 8.27 -5.79 -2.80
CA SER A 115 7.03 -5.38 -2.12
C SER A 115 5.83 -6.24 -2.54
N ILE A 116 5.70 -6.55 -3.82
CA ILE A 116 4.64 -7.42 -4.35
C ILE A 116 4.75 -8.83 -3.78
N ILE A 117 5.94 -9.41 -3.79
CA ILE A 117 6.19 -10.77 -3.24
C ILE A 117 5.79 -10.83 -1.77
N MET A 118 6.24 -9.87 -0.96
CA MET A 118 5.91 -9.80 0.46
C MET A 118 4.40 -9.66 0.69
N LEU A 119 3.73 -8.86 -0.12
CA LEU A 119 2.31 -8.61 -0.04
C LEU A 119 1.50 -9.88 -0.35
N PHE A 120 1.81 -10.60 -1.42
CA PHE A 120 1.16 -11.86 -1.77
C PHE A 120 1.38 -12.94 -0.71
N ASN A 121 2.60 -13.06 -0.19
CA ASN A 121 2.89 -14.00 0.89
C ASN A 121 2.07 -13.70 2.15
N GLY A 122 1.92 -12.42 2.50
CA GLY A 122 1.09 -11.99 3.61
C GLY A 122 -0.40 -12.33 3.41
N ILE A 123 -0.92 -12.11 2.21
CA ILE A 123 -2.32 -12.40 1.85
C ILE A 123 -2.58 -13.91 1.87
N LEU A 124 -1.71 -14.71 1.27
CA LEU A 124 -1.85 -16.17 1.25
C LEU A 124 -1.83 -16.74 2.67
N LYS A 125 -0.97 -16.23 3.54
CA LYS A 125 -0.93 -16.62 4.94
C LYS A 125 -2.24 -16.30 5.66
N LYS A 126 -2.78 -15.10 5.49
CA LYS A 126 -4.05 -14.70 6.10
C LYS A 126 -5.25 -15.44 5.50
N ALA A 127 -5.27 -15.68 4.21
CA ALA A 127 -6.33 -16.45 3.56
C ALA A 127 -6.40 -17.89 4.05
N GLY A 128 -5.27 -18.49 4.44
CA GLY A 128 -5.21 -19.80 5.09
C GLY A 128 -5.57 -19.81 6.57
N ASP A 129 -5.70 -18.65 7.20
CA ASP A 129 -6.03 -18.53 8.63
C ASP A 129 -7.55 -18.51 8.81
N LYS A 130 -8.07 -19.57 9.47
CA LYS A 130 -9.51 -19.74 9.71
C LYS A 130 -10.13 -18.64 10.60
N SER A 131 -9.34 -17.87 11.35
CA SER A 131 -9.84 -16.75 12.16
C SER A 131 -10.43 -15.61 11.34
N TYR A 132 -10.13 -15.52 10.04
CA TYR A 132 -10.65 -14.53 9.11
C TYR A 132 -11.85 -15.03 8.26
N VAL A 133 -12.29 -16.25 8.48
CA VAL A 133 -13.46 -16.85 7.80
C VAL A 133 -14.68 -16.63 8.69
N ASN A 134 -15.67 -15.93 8.15
CA ASN A 134 -16.97 -15.72 8.80
C ASN A 134 -17.90 -16.92 8.59
#